data_09d45d155b3f49c90080c46ad0eb944e
#
_entry.id   09d45d155b3f49c90080c46ad0eb944e
#
_cell.length_a   1.000
_cell.length_b   1.000
_cell.length_c   1.000
_cell.angle_alpha   90.00
_cell.angle_beta   90.00
_cell.angle_gamma   90.00
#
_symmetry.space_group_name_H-M   'P 1'
#
loop_
_entity.id
_entity.type
_entity.pdbx_description
1 polymer ?
#
loop_
_entity_poly.entity_id
_entity_poly.type
_entity_poly.pdbx_seq_one_letter_code
_entity_poly.pdbx_strand_id
1 'polypeptide(L)'
;LELNQALAPTTVDNFLSYVAKGYYSNTLFHRVIPGFVVQGGGYSSGMVKKAGQVAPIALESNNGLSNIRASVAMARTNVPNSATSEFFINLVDNLQLDYKNAGSPGYAVFARVVQGMELFDAIALQPTGVLNGFADVPLTEVWVSMALQTQ
;
A
#
# COMPACT_ATOMS: atom_id res chain seq x y z
N LEU A 1 -7.40 -1.53 -9.58
CA LEU A 1 -7.65 -0.45 -8.62
C LEU A 1 -8.40 0.68 -9.29
N GLU A 2 -9.31 1.34 -8.58
CA GLU A 2 -9.91 2.61 -8.95
C GLU A 2 -9.31 3.70 -8.06
N LEU A 3 -8.71 4.71 -8.67
CA LEU A 3 -8.01 5.80 -7.99
C LEU A 3 -8.96 6.97 -7.73
N ASN A 4 -8.81 7.64 -6.58
CA ASN A 4 -9.62 8.80 -6.21
C ASN A 4 -8.80 10.08 -6.35
N GLN A 5 -8.64 10.55 -7.60
CA GLN A 5 -7.90 11.77 -7.92
C GLN A 5 -8.53 13.03 -7.29
N ALA A 6 -9.84 13.03 -7.09
CA ALA A 6 -10.53 14.22 -6.55
C ALA A 6 -10.22 14.47 -5.07
N LEU A 7 -10.06 13.40 -4.27
CA LEU A 7 -9.87 13.50 -2.82
C LEU A 7 -8.42 13.24 -2.36
N ALA A 8 -7.58 12.65 -3.22
CA ALA A 8 -6.18 12.38 -2.91
C ALA A 8 -5.26 12.69 -4.11
N PRO A 9 -5.28 13.91 -4.66
CA PRO A 9 -4.60 14.24 -5.92
C PRO A 9 -3.09 14.00 -5.85
N THR A 10 -2.41 14.47 -4.82
CA THR A 10 -0.95 14.31 -4.67
C THR A 10 -0.57 12.84 -4.54
N THR A 11 -1.36 12.08 -3.78
CA THR A 11 -1.12 10.65 -3.55
C THR A 11 -1.34 9.84 -4.84
N VAL A 12 -2.39 10.13 -5.59
CA VAL A 12 -2.67 9.47 -6.87
C VAL A 12 -1.59 9.80 -7.89
N ASP A 13 -1.19 11.08 -8.03
CA ASP A 13 -0.11 11.48 -8.94
C ASP A 13 1.21 10.79 -8.61
N ASN A 14 1.55 10.69 -7.33
CA ASN A 14 2.71 9.94 -6.85
C ASN A 14 2.63 8.46 -7.25
N PHE A 15 1.50 7.80 -6.97
CA PHE A 15 1.30 6.40 -7.32
C PHE A 15 1.40 6.17 -8.83
N LEU A 16 0.73 7.00 -9.65
CA LEU A 16 0.79 6.92 -11.10
C LEU A 16 2.18 7.20 -11.66
N SER A 17 2.97 8.06 -11.02
CA SER A 17 4.36 8.30 -11.42
C SER A 17 5.22 7.04 -11.31
N TYR A 18 5.01 6.22 -10.28
CA TYR A 18 5.66 4.91 -10.13
C TYR A 18 5.13 3.88 -11.14
N VAL A 19 3.81 3.88 -11.41
CA VAL A 19 3.20 3.01 -12.44
C VAL A 19 3.81 3.32 -13.81
N ALA A 20 3.87 4.59 -14.21
CA ALA A 20 4.40 5.01 -15.50
C ALA A 20 5.87 4.65 -15.70
N LYS A 21 6.65 4.62 -14.62
CA LYS A 21 8.08 4.19 -14.62
C LYS A 21 8.25 2.67 -14.58
N GLY A 22 7.17 1.89 -14.50
CA GLY A 22 7.24 0.45 -14.29
C GLY A 22 7.83 0.03 -12.94
N TYR A 23 7.88 0.96 -11.97
CA TYR A 23 8.53 0.75 -10.69
C TYR A 23 7.94 -0.44 -9.92
N TYR A 24 6.61 -0.62 -9.96
CA TYR A 24 5.96 -1.70 -9.22
C TYR A 24 6.19 -3.09 -9.81
N SER A 25 6.64 -3.21 -11.06
CA SER A 25 6.95 -4.51 -11.65
C SER A 25 8.05 -5.21 -10.85
N ASN A 26 7.80 -6.47 -10.50
CA ASN A 26 8.68 -7.28 -9.65
C ASN A 26 8.91 -6.70 -8.24
N THR A 27 7.94 -5.96 -7.69
CA THR A 27 7.89 -5.70 -6.25
C THR A 27 7.06 -6.76 -5.53
N LEU A 28 7.35 -6.95 -4.25
CA LEU A 28 6.67 -7.91 -3.38
C LEU A 28 5.49 -7.28 -2.64
N PHE A 29 4.48 -8.09 -2.36
CA PHE A 29 3.68 -7.93 -1.16
C PHE A 29 4.48 -8.53 0.00
N HIS A 30 5.25 -7.69 0.66
CA HIS A 30 6.30 -8.10 1.60
C HIS A 30 5.82 -8.21 3.06
N ARG A 31 4.63 -7.74 3.37
CA ARG A 31 4.04 -7.82 4.71
C ARG A 31 2.56 -8.14 4.59
N VAL A 32 2.16 -9.25 5.22
CA VAL A 32 0.80 -9.77 5.17
C VAL A 32 0.34 -10.12 6.58
N ILE A 33 -0.70 -9.44 7.05
CA ILE A 33 -1.31 -9.70 8.35
C ILE A 33 -2.78 -10.08 8.12
N PRO A 34 -3.15 -11.36 8.32
CA PRO A 34 -4.53 -11.81 8.21
C PRO A 34 -5.47 -10.98 9.09
N GLY A 35 -6.64 -10.61 8.55
CA GLY A 35 -7.60 -9.78 9.29
C GLY A 35 -7.17 -8.33 9.48
N PHE A 36 -6.13 -7.88 8.77
CA PHE A 36 -5.65 -6.50 8.82
C PHE A 36 -5.31 -5.97 7.42
N VAL A 37 -4.09 -6.16 6.92
CA VAL A 37 -3.64 -5.57 5.65
C VAL A 37 -2.72 -6.49 4.86
N VAL A 38 -2.62 -6.24 3.55
CA VAL A 38 -1.57 -6.72 2.64
C VAL A 38 -0.79 -5.51 2.14
N GLN A 39 0.50 -5.42 2.47
CA GLN A 39 1.37 -4.28 2.15
C GLN A 39 2.44 -4.65 1.13
N GLY A 40 2.68 -3.78 0.16
CA GLY A 40 3.67 -3.98 -0.90
C GLY A 40 4.24 -2.70 -1.48
N GLY A 41 4.97 -2.83 -2.60
CA GLY A 41 5.47 -1.70 -3.40
C GLY A 41 6.80 -1.08 -2.95
N GLY A 42 7.55 -1.74 -2.04
CA GLY A 42 8.83 -1.19 -1.54
C GLY A 42 10.03 -2.10 -1.73
N TYR A 43 9.81 -3.40 -1.87
CA TYR A 43 10.86 -4.41 -1.85
C TYR A 43 10.78 -5.35 -3.05
N SER A 44 11.92 -5.88 -3.47
CA SER A 44 12.08 -6.95 -4.45
C SER A 44 12.49 -8.25 -3.75
N SER A 45 12.73 -9.32 -4.51
CA SER A 45 13.11 -10.63 -4.00
C SER A 45 14.20 -10.57 -2.93
N GLY A 46 14.07 -11.43 -1.92
CA GLY A 46 14.99 -11.47 -0.80
C GLY A 46 14.88 -10.28 0.15
N MET A 47 13.78 -9.52 0.13
CA MET A 47 13.55 -8.32 0.95
C MET A 47 14.58 -7.21 0.70
N VAL A 48 15.02 -7.07 -0.55
CA VAL A 48 15.90 -5.98 -0.98
C VAL A 48 15.06 -4.74 -1.25
N LYS A 49 15.37 -3.63 -0.58
CA LYS A 49 14.69 -2.36 -0.83
C LYS A 49 14.90 -1.93 -2.27
N LYS A 50 13.81 -1.71 -3.01
CA LYS A 50 13.89 -1.35 -4.42
C LYS A 50 14.36 0.09 -4.58
N ALA A 51 15.39 0.31 -5.41
CA ALA A 51 15.89 1.64 -5.75
C ALA A 51 14.94 2.39 -6.67
N GLY A 52 15.06 3.73 -6.73
CA GLY A 52 14.25 4.57 -7.62
C GLY A 52 13.04 5.20 -6.94
N GLN A 53 12.98 5.19 -5.62
CA GLN A 53 12.00 5.98 -4.87
C GLN A 53 12.26 7.47 -5.07
N VAL A 54 11.17 8.23 -5.22
CA VAL A 54 11.21 9.70 -5.30
C VAL A 54 11.06 10.31 -3.90
N ALA A 55 11.15 11.64 -3.81
CA ALA A 55 10.96 12.36 -2.55
C ALA A 55 9.59 12.02 -1.93
N PRO A 56 9.50 11.96 -0.58
CA PRO A 56 8.23 11.75 0.11
C PRO A 56 7.21 12.83 -0.20
N ILE A 57 5.94 12.46 -0.13
CA ILE A 57 4.81 13.34 -0.39
C ILE A 57 4.15 13.83 0.91
N ALA A 58 3.42 14.94 0.81
CA ALA A 58 2.55 15.42 1.87
C ALA A 58 1.42 14.40 2.14
N LEU A 59 1.06 14.26 3.41
CA LEU A 59 0.00 13.34 3.84
C LEU A 59 -1.39 13.91 3.53
N GLU A 60 -2.19 13.20 2.77
CA GLU A 60 -3.57 13.53 2.42
C GLU A 60 -4.60 12.66 3.16
N SER A 61 -4.36 12.33 4.44
CA SER A 61 -5.25 11.43 5.20
C SER A 61 -6.55 12.09 5.66
N ASN A 62 -6.58 13.43 5.78
CA ASN A 62 -7.79 14.19 6.13
C ASN A 62 -8.60 14.53 4.87
N ASN A 63 -8.93 13.51 4.08
CA ASN A 63 -9.59 13.67 2.78
C ASN A 63 -11.02 13.12 2.74
N GLY A 64 -11.54 12.66 3.90
CA GLY A 64 -12.88 12.09 4.01
C GLY A 64 -13.01 10.63 3.57
N LEU A 65 -11.91 10.00 3.10
CA LEU A 65 -11.89 8.57 2.78
C LEU A 65 -11.50 7.76 4.02
N SER A 66 -12.07 6.57 4.15
CA SER A 66 -11.86 5.67 5.28
C SER A 66 -11.10 4.41 4.88
N ASN A 67 -10.30 3.88 5.81
CA ASN A 67 -9.58 2.61 5.69
C ASN A 67 -10.54 1.43 5.91
N ILE A 68 -11.56 1.32 5.08
CA ILE A 68 -12.50 0.19 5.07
C ILE A 68 -11.96 -0.94 4.20
N ARG A 69 -12.58 -2.13 4.32
CA ARG A 69 -12.24 -3.27 3.46
C ARG A 69 -12.17 -2.88 1.98
N ALA A 70 -11.16 -3.37 1.27
CA ALA A 70 -10.84 -3.10 -0.12
C ALA A 70 -10.34 -1.67 -0.43
N SER A 71 -10.26 -0.75 0.54
CA SER A 71 -9.55 0.51 0.33
C SER A 71 -8.04 0.30 0.25
N VAL A 72 -7.36 1.19 -0.47
CA VAL A 72 -5.90 1.20 -0.63
C VAL A 72 -5.35 2.51 -0.09
N ALA A 73 -4.38 2.43 0.81
CA ALA A 73 -3.76 3.58 1.44
C ALA A 73 -2.23 3.54 1.33
N MET A 74 -1.59 4.72 1.39
CA MET A 74 -0.13 4.81 1.40
C MET A 74 0.45 4.42 2.76
N ALA A 75 1.42 3.52 2.75
CA ALA A 75 2.25 3.25 3.91
C ALA A 75 3.22 4.42 4.16
N ARG A 76 3.55 4.64 5.42
CA ARG A 76 4.47 5.69 5.86
C ARG A 76 5.19 5.28 7.14
N THR A 77 6.25 5.99 7.48
CA THR A 77 6.90 5.90 8.79
C THR A 77 6.08 6.67 9.85
N ASN A 78 6.62 6.84 11.06
CA ASN A 78 6.00 7.68 12.09
C ASN A 78 5.97 9.18 11.70
N VAL A 79 6.76 9.60 10.72
CA VAL A 79 6.71 10.97 10.17
C VAL A 79 5.52 11.06 9.22
N PRO A 80 4.59 12.02 9.40
CA PRO A 80 3.39 12.11 8.57
C PRO A 80 3.69 12.21 7.07
N ASN A 81 4.58 13.10 6.66
CA ASN A 81 4.95 13.35 5.26
C ASN A 81 6.14 12.47 4.84
N SER A 82 6.02 11.14 4.97
CA SER A 82 7.10 10.20 4.66
C SER A 82 6.73 9.12 3.65
N ALA A 83 5.50 9.15 3.12
CA ALA A 83 5.06 8.18 2.14
C ALA A 83 5.83 8.35 0.82
N THR A 84 6.25 7.23 0.23
CA THR A 84 6.92 7.17 -1.08
C THR A 84 6.19 6.22 -2.02
N SER A 85 6.62 4.95 -2.13
CA SER A 85 6.06 3.97 -3.05
C SER A 85 5.22 2.89 -2.38
N GLU A 86 5.40 2.67 -1.07
CA GLU A 86 4.72 1.56 -0.39
C GLU A 86 3.24 1.89 -0.12
N PHE A 87 2.40 0.89 -0.35
CA PHE A 87 0.95 0.98 -0.12
C PHE A 87 0.44 -0.30 0.54
N PHE A 88 -0.76 -0.24 1.10
CA PHE A 88 -1.43 -1.43 1.64
C PHE A 88 -2.89 -1.48 1.23
N ILE A 89 -3.39 -2.70 1.14
CA ILE A 89 -4.80 -3.02 0.90
C ILE A 89 -5.42 -3.44 2.23
N ASN A 90 -6.54 -2.83 2.61
CA ASN A 90 -7.28 -3.19 3.80
C ASN A 90 -8.09 -4.47 3.57
N LEU A 91 -7.83 -5.51 4.37
CA LEU A 91 -8.58 -6.78 4.32
C LEU A 91 -9.90 -6.72 5.07
N VAL A 92 -10.00 -5.81 6.02
CA VAL A 92 -11.18 -5.53 6.86
C VAL A 92 -11.32 -4.03 7.04
N ASP A 93 -12.37 -3.58 7.74
CA ASP A 93 -12.52 -2.19 8.15
C ASP A 93 -11.52 -1.88 9.27
N ASN A 94 -10.54 -1.04 8.96
CA ASN A 94 -9.45 -0.62 9.85
C ASN A 94 -9.62 0.86 10.22
N LEU A 95 -10.76 1.25 10.77
CA LEU A 95 -11.11 2.64 11.08
C LEU A 95 -10.14 3.32 12.07
N GLN A 96 -9.36 2.53 12.83
CA GLN A 96 -8.26 3.03 13.67
C GLN A 96 -7.13 3.67 12.86
N LEU A 97 -7.03 3.38 11.55
CA LEU A 97 -6.05 3.95 10.62
C LEU A 97 -6.52 5.27 9.98
N ASP A 98 -7.74 5.69 10.24
CA ASP A 98 -8.29 6.94 9.71
C ASP A 98 -7.69 8.17 10.41
N TYR A 99 -7.73 9.30 9.73
CA TYR A 99 -7.42 10.59 10.33
C TYR A 99 -8.37 10.90 11.49
N LYS A 100 -7.81 11.30 12.62
CA LYS A 100 -8.58 11.77 13.78
C LYS A 100 -8.26 13.23 14.10
N ASN A 101 -6.98 13.57 14.12
CA ASN A 101 -6.46 14.91 14.40
C ASN A 101 -4.95 14.95 14.06
N ALA A 102 -4.30 16.10 14.25
CA ALA A 102 -2.88 16.26 13.97
C ALA A 102 -1.96 15.32 14.79
N GLY A 103 -2.36 14.90 15.98
CA GLY A 103 -1.63 13.95 16.83
C GLY A 103 -1.91 12.48 16.44
N SER A 104 -2.95 12.22 15.66
CA SER A 104 -3.31 10.90 15.11
C SER A 104 -3.68 11.07 13.64
N PRO A 105 -2.67 11.31 12.78
CA PRO A 105 -2.91 11.75 11.40
C PRO A 105 -3.34 10.63 10.45
N GLY A 106 -3.33 9.37 10.89
CA GLY A 106 -3.81 8.24 10.09
C GLY A 106 -3.00 7.98 8.81
N TYR A 107 -3.65 7.33 7.84
CA TYR A 107 -3.07 6.93 6.55
C TYR A 107 -3.97 7.41 5.41
N ALA A 108 -3.35 7.91 4.35
CA ALA A 108 -4.07 8.48 3.21
C ALA A 108 -4.63 7.37 2.31
N VAL A 109 -5.95 7.16 2.38
CA VAL A 109 -6.66 6.34 1.39
C VAL A 109 -6.71 7.12 0.08
N PHE A 110 -6.36 6.47 -1.03
CA PHE A 110 -6.32 7.08 -2.35
C PHE A 110 -6.96 6.24 -3.46
N ALA A 111 -7.30 4.98 -3.15
CA ALA A 111 -7.86 4.06 -4.13
C ALA A 111 -8.72 2.99 -3.46
N ARG A 112 -9.41 2.19 -4.30
CA ARG A 112 -10.08 0.97 -3.88
C ARG A 112 -9.83 -0.17 -4.86
N VAL A 113 -9.89 -1.40 -4.37
CA VAL A 113 -9.92 -2.60 -5.19
C VAL A 113 -11.36 -2.77 -5.70
N VAL A 114 -11.55 -2.70 -7.01
CA VAL A 114 -12.88 -2.86 -7.64
C VAL A 114 -13.10 -4.28 -8.16
N GLN A 115 -12.03 -5.04 -8.33
CA GLN A 115 -12.07 -6.44 -8.78
C GLN A 115 -10.83 -7.18 -8.27
N GLY A 116 -10.95 -8.47 -7.93
CA GLY A 116 -9.83 -9.30 -7.50
C GLY A 116 -9.55 -9.23 -5.99
N MET A 117 -10.49 -8.78 -5.16
CA MET A 117 -10.30 -8.76 -3.69
C MET A 117 -10.09 -10.16 -3.11
N GLU A 118 -10.65 -11.19 -3.75
CA GLU A 118 -10.46 -12.60 -3.43
C GLU A 118 -9.00 -13.06 -3.55
N LEU A 119 -8.18 -12.39 -4.39
CA LEU A 119 -6.74 -12.66 -4.49
C LEU A 119 -6.02 -12.20 -3.21
N PHE A 120 -6.39 -11.05 -2.66
CA PHE A 120 -5.80 -10.55 -1.42
C PHE A 120 -6.26 -11.39 -0.21
N ASP A 121 -7.48 -11.89 -0.22
CA ASP A 121 -7.95 -12.86 0.79
C ASP A 121 -7.12 -14.16 0.71
N ALA A 122 -6.82 -14.66 -0.49
CA ALA A 122 -5.99 -15.84 -0.68
C ALA A 122 -4.52 -15.58 -0.27
N ILE A 123 -3.97 -14.40 -0.56
CA ILE A 123 -2.64 -13.98 -0.10
C ILE A 123 -2.59 -13.96 1.43
N ALA A 124 -3.65 -13.49 2.08
CA ALA A 124 -3.74 -13.41 3.53
C ALA A 124 -3.74 -14.79 4.23
N LEU A 125 -4.05 -15.85 3.51
CA LEU A 125 -3.99 -17.25 4.02
C LEU A 125 -2.61 -17.88 3.88
N GLN A 126 -1.65 -17.23 3.19
CA GLN A 126 -0.31 -17.76 3.03
C GLN A 126 0.45 -17.75 4.36
N PRO A 127 1.24 -18.80 4.66
CA PRO A 127 2.12 -18.80 5.82
C PRO A 127 3.10 -17.63 5.76
N THR A 128 3.27 -16.92 6.87
CA THR A 128 4.21 -15.82 7.03
C THR A 128 5.27 -16.16 8.07
N GLY A 129 6.39 -15.45 8.03
CA GLY A 129 7.49 -15.63 8.96
C GLY A 129 8.35 -14.37 9.08
N VAL A 130 9.53 -14.54 9.67
CA VAL A 130 10.53 -13.49 9.79
C VAL A 130 11.62 -13.74 8.75
N LEU A 131 11.87 -12.73 7.90
CA LEU A 131 12.94 -12.78 6.90
C LEU A 131 13.77 -11.48 6.98
N ASN A 132 15.08 -11.60 7.16
CA ASN A 132 16.01 -10.46 7.25
C ASN A 132 15.59 -9.39 8.27
N GLY A 133 14.95 -9.81 9.40
CA GLY A 133 14.47 -8.90 10.45
C GLY A 133 13.09 -8.29 10.19
N PHE A 134 12.46 -8.58 9.06
CA PHE A 134 11.08 -8.20 8.76
C PHE A 134 10.12 -9.28 9.23
N ALA A 135 9.09 -8.90 9.98
CA ALA A 135 8.02 -9.80 10.39
C ALA A 135 6.89 -9.84 9.34
N ASP A 136 6.05 -10.87 9.45
CA ASP A 136 4.85 -11.05 8.63
C ASP A 136 5.13 -11.15 7.12
N VAL A 137 6.34 -11.61 6.75
CA VAL A 137 6.74 -11.82 5.36
C VAL A 137 6.17 -13.14 4.85
N PRO A 138 5.43 -13.19 3.72
CA PRO A 138 5.01 -14.45 3.12
C PRO A 138 6.20 -15.38 2.86
N LEU A 139 6.11 -16.64 3.29
CA LEU A 139 7.17 -17.64 3.07
C LEU A 139 7.34 -18.00 1.59
N THR A 140 6.28 -17.84 0.80
CA THR A 140 6.33 -17.88 -0.66
C THR A 140 6.14 -16.45 -1.18
N GLU A 141 7.11 -15.94 -1.91
CA GLU A 141 7.06 -14.56 -2.42
C GLU A 141 5.83 -14.33 -3.29
N VAL A 142 5.13 -13.23 -3.03
CA VAL A 142 3.96 -12.78 -3.80
C VAL A 142 4.33 -11.50 -4.53
N TRP A 143 4.23 -11.53 -5.86
CA TRP A 143 4.74 -10.49 -6.73
C TRP A 143 3.66 -9.60 -7.33
N VAL A 144 3.98 -8.34 -7.50
CA VAL A 144 3.34 -7.48 -8.49
C VAL A 144 4.06 -7.70 -9.82
N SER A 145 3.49 -8.46 -10.72
CA SER A 145 4.11 -8.73 -12.04
C SER A 145 4.16 -7.47 -12.88
N MET A 146 3.08 -6.69 -12.88
CA MET A 146 2.96 -5.45 -13.65
C MET A 146 1.86 -4.56 -13.07
N ALA A 147 2.06 -3.25 -13.16
CA ALA A 147 1.04 -2.24 -12.92
C ALA A 147 0.92 -1.35 -14.16
N LEU A 148 -0.28 -1.18 -14.68
CA LEU A 148 -0.58 -0.35 -15.84
C LEU A 148 -1.74 0.59 -15.53
N GLN A 149 -1.67 1.81 -16.04
CA GLN A 149 -2.80 2.71 -16.04
C GLN A 149 -3.68 2.36 -17.26
N THR A 150 -4.95 2.10 -16.98
CA THR A 150 -6.02 2.03 -17.98
C THR A 150 -6.89 3.26 -17.84
N GLN A 151 -7.56 3.65 -18.89
CA GLN A 151 -8.42 4.85 -18.85
C GLN A 151 -9.51 4.74 -17.81
#